data_5059a35af1f53d8ee70e38a5522b6f8f
#
_entry.id   5059a35af1f53d8ee70e38a5522b6f8f
#
_cell.length_a   1.000
_cell.length_b   1.000
_cell.length_c   1.000
_cell.angle_alpha   90.00
_cell.angle_beta   90.00
_cell.angle_gamma   90.00
#
_symmetry.space_group_name_H-M   'P 1'
#
loop_
_entity.id
_entity.type
_entity.pdbx_description
1 polymer ?
#
loop_
_entity_poly.entity_id
_entity_poly.type
_entity_poly.pdbx_seq_one_letter_code
_entity_poly.pdbx_strand_id
1 'polypeptide(L)'
;EKFSPTRFVGRLLGMGDIQALLDMAKRLENEADEVRLKRISSGKMNMDDFYYQIEEATRAGGLRNILDSMPGMSGMIKEDQLDQTEERMQKWRYIIQSMTKLEKDDPDLLNASRIKRIARGSGWSEHDVKELVKAYKNSKDMMKASKGRQMQGMLRRMGLG
;
A
#
# COMPACT_ATOMS: atom_id res chain seq x y z
N GLU A 1 -28.23 25.19 14.17
CA GLU A 1 -28.22 23.95 13.33
C GLU A 1 -29.17 24.14 12.15
N LYS A 2 -28.66 24.02 10.92
CA LYS A 2 -29.53 24.09 9.72
C LYS A 2 -30.37 22.81 9.62
N PHE A 3 -31.68 22.97 9.57
CA PHE A 3 -32.63 21.88 9.35
C PHE A 3 -32.38 21.25 7.98
N SER A 4 -32.11 19.94 7.95
CA SER A 4 -31.96 19.16 6.71
C SER A 4 -33.17 18.21 6.59
N PRO A 5 -34.05 18.44 5.61
CA PRO A 5 -35.23 17.59 5.41
C PRO A 5 -34.88 16.11 5.18
N THR A 6 -33.80 15.86 4.45
CA THR A 6 -33.31 14.50 4.14
C THR A 6 -32.88 13.73 5.38
N ARG A 7 -32.18 14.37 6.33
CA ARG A 7 -31.82 13.78 7.61
C ARG A 7 -33.03 13.48 8.50
N PHE A 8 -34.03 14.38 8.46
CA PHE A 8 -35.25 14.22 9.25
C PHE A 8 -36.08 13.03 8.74
N VAL A 9 -36.27 12.90 7.43
CA VAL A 9 -36.98 11.80 6.79
C VAL A 9 -36.23 10.46 7.00
N GLY A 10 -34.90 10.43 6.91
CA GLY A 10 -34.09 9.24 7.19
C GLY A 10 -34.24 8.74 8.63
N ARG A 11 -34.33 9.63 9.63
CA ARG A 11 -34.58 9.26 11.03
C ARG A 11 -36.00 8.72 11.24
N LEU A 12 -37.00 9.30 10.58
CA LEU A 12 -38.40 8.83 10.62
C LEU A 12 -38.58 7.45 10.04
N LEU A 13 -37.83 7.11 9.00
CA LEU A 13 -37.85 5.80 8.33
C LEU A 13 -36.99 4.74 9.02
N GLY A 14 -36.34 5.04 10.14
CA GLY A 14 -35.47 4.11 10.86
C GLY A 14 -34.18 3.74 10.12
N MET A 15 -33.85 4.45 9.05
CA MET A 15 -32.65 4.20 8.22
C MET A 15 -31.36 4.74 8.85
N GLY A 16 -31.42 5.37 10.02
CA GLY A 16 -30.27 6.00 10.67
C GLY A 16 -29.72 7.19 9.86
N ASP A 17 -28.75 7.88 10.38
CA ASP A 17 -28.06 8.93 9.65
C ASP A 17 -26.92 8.34 8.81
N ILE A 18 -27.28 7.72 7.66
CA ILE A 18 -26.31 7.08 6.74
C ILE A 18 -25.22 8.08 6.34
N GLN A 19 -25.58 9.37 6.18
CA GLN A 19 -24.61 10.41 5.82
C GLN A 19 -23.58 10.63 6.96
N ALA A 20 -24.01 10.63 8.21
CA ALA A 20 -23.10 10.74 9.34
C ALA A 20 -22.17 9.54 9.46
N LEU A 21 -22.67 8.33 9.17
CA LEU A 21 -21.85 7.11 9.12
C LEU A 21 -20.82 7.17 7.97
N LEU A 22 -21.21 7.65 6.79
CA LEU A 22 -20.29 7.84 5.66
C LEU A 22 -19.23 8.90 5.96
N ASP A 23 -19.62 10.02 6.58
CA ASP A 23 -18.70 11.09 6.97
C ASP A 23 -17.71 10.60 8.04
N MET A 24 -18.17 9.77 8.98
CA MET A 24 -17.32 9.14 9.99
C MET A 24 -16.34 8.14 9.36
N ALA A 25 -16.81 7.30 8.44
CA ALA A 25 -15.96 6.35 7.72
C ALA A 25 -14.86 7.07 6.93
N LYS A 26 -15.20 8.14 6.20
CA LYS A 26 -14.22 8.98 5.49
C LYS A 26 -13.18 9.63 6.41
N ARG A 27 -13.59 10.09 7.60
CA ARG A 27 -12.63 10.63 8.58
C ARG A 27 -11.64 9.58 9.05
N LEU A 28 -12.13 8.40 9.41
CA LEU A 28 -11.28 7.29 9.86
C LEU A 28 -10.31 6.83 8.76
N GLU A 29 -10.76 6.83 7.51
CA GLU A 29 -9.91 6.50 6.36
C GLU A 29 -8.81 7.56 6.19
N ASN A 30 -9.14 8.85 6.23
CA ASN A 30 -8.17 9.95 6.12
C ASN A 30 -7.14 9.94 7.26
N GLU A 31 -7.57 9.69 8.50
CA GLU A 31 -6.67 9.59 9.66
C GLU A 31 -5.72 8.40 9.52
N ALA A 32 -6.21 7.26 9.05
CA ALA A 32 -5.39 6.08 8.79
C ALA A 32 -4.35 6.35 7.69
N ASP A 33 -4.73 7.07 6.65
CA ASP A 33 -3.82 7.44 5.55
C ASP A 33 -2.75 8.44 6.00
N GLU A 34 -3.09 9.41 6.84
CA GLU A 34 -2.10 10.33 7.42
C GLU A 34 -1.06 9.60 8.27
N VAL A 35 -1.50 8.67 9.13
CA VAL A 35 -0.60 7.84 9.96
C VAL A 35 0.31 7.00 9.08
N ARG A 36 -0.22 6.42 8.01
CA ARG A 36 0.52 5.62 7.02
C ARG A 36 1.57 6.47 6.31
N LEU A 37 1.19 7.64 5.81
CA LEU A 37 2.10 8.57 5.15
C LEU A 37 3.25 9.01 6.07
N LYS A 38 2.98 9.27 7.36
CA LYS A 38 4.01 9.58 8.36
C LYS A 38 4.98 8.40 8.56
N ARG A 39 4.50 7.16 8.62
CA ARG A 39 5.38 5.98 8.72
C ARG A 39 6.26 5.82 7.49
N ILE A 40 5.67 5.94 6.30
CA ILE A 40 6.39 5.85 5.03
C ILE A 40 7.46 6.95 4.94
N SER A 41 7.08 8.19 5.21
CA SER A 41 8.00 9.34 5.15
C SER A 41 9.12 9.26 6.19
N SER A 42 8.90 8.65 7.34
CA SER A 42 9.93 8.42 8.37
C SER A 42 10.83 7.21 8.08
N GLY A 43 10.54 6.43 7.03
CA GLY A 43 11.29 5.21 6.71
C GLY A 43 10.91 3.99 7.56
N LYS A 44 9.80 4.08 8.29
CA LYS A 44 9.25 2.99 9.13
C LYS A 44 8.10 2.25 8.42
N MET A 45 8.14 2.18 7.10
CA MET A 45 7.16 1.44 6.31
C MET A 45 7.10 -0.02 6.75
N ASN A 46 5.90 -0.53 6.98
CA ASN A 46 5.65 -1.94 7.25
C ASN A 46 5.10 -2.68 6.01
N MET A 47 4.80 -3.96 6.13
CA MET A 47 4.33 -4.79 5.01
C MET A 47 2.95 -4.34 4.50
N ASP A 48 2.04 -3.94 5.39
CA ASP A 48 0.72 -3.43 5.00
C ASP A 48 0.83 -2.09 4.25
N ASP A 49 1.74 -1.21 4.67
CA ASP A 49 2.00 0.07 3.99
C ASP A 49 2.58 -0.15 2.58
N PHE A 50 3.49 -1.12 2.45
CA PHE A 50 4.06 -1.52 1.16
C PHE A 50 2.99 -2.04 0.21
N TYR A 51 2.14 -2.96 0.68
CA TYR A 51 1.05 -3.51 -0.12
C TYR A 51 0.08 -2.42 -0.57
N TYR A 52 -0.31 -1.55 0.35
CA TYR A 52 -1.21 -0.43 0.05
C TYR A 52 -0.66 0.49 -1.04
N GLN A 53 0.62 0.84 -0.99
CA GLN A 53 1.24 1.67 -2.03
C GLN A 53 1.18 1.03 -3.41
N ILE A 54 1.42 -0.28 -3.49
CA ILE A 54 1.36 -1.00 -4.78
C ILE A 54 -0.10 -1.12 -5.24
N GLU A 55 -1.03 -1.41 -4.34
CA GLU A 55 -2.46 -1.49 -4.65
C GLU A 55 -2.99 -0.17 -5.20
N GLU A 56 -2.68 0.95 -4.55
CA GLU A 56 -3.05 2.28 -5.02
C GLU A 56 -2.43 2.62 -6.38
N ALA A 57 -1.16 2.33 -6.57
CA ALA A 57 -0.49 2.52 -7.85
C ALA A 57 -1.13 1.68 -8.97
N THR A 58 -1.55 0.46 -8.67
CA THR A 58 -2.20 -0.43 -9.63
C THR A 58 -3.64 0.04 -9.91
N ARG A 59 -4.40 0.37 -8.87
CA ARG A 59 -5.80 0.83 -8.98
C ARG A 59 -5.94 2.15 -9.75
N ALA A 60 -5.03 3.09 -9.53
CA ALA A 60 -5.01 4.37 -10.25
C ALA A 60 -4.64 4.22 -11.74
N GLY A 61 -4.47 2.99 -12.25
CA GLY A 61 -3.92 2.76 -13.60
C GLY A 61 -2.50 3.32 -13.75
N GLY A 62 -1.83 3.54 -12.61
CA GLY A 62 -0.59 4.31 -12.53
C GLY A 62 0.50 3.73 -13.41
N LEU A 63 0.61 2.40 -13.48
CA LEU A 63 1.60 1.76 -14.36
C LEU A 63 1.26 2.01 -15.83
N ARG A 64 -0.01 1.89 -16.22
CA ARG A 64 -0.49 2.14 -17.58
C ARG A 64 -0.41 3.63 -17.93
N ASN A 65 -0.87 4.50 -17.06
CA ASN A 65 -0.83 5.96 -17.27
C ASN A 65 0.60 6.51 -17.32
N ILE A 66 1.52 5.99 -16.51
CA ILE A 66 2.94 6.36 -16.55
C ILE A 66 3.56 5.92 -17.88
N LEU A 67 3.23 4.75 -18.38
CA LEU A 67 3.76 4.22 -19.64
C LEU A 67 3.14 4.89 -20.86
N ASP A 68 1.83 5.17 -20.82
CA ASP A 68 1.14 5.90 -21.88
C ASP A 68 1.58 7.37 -21.96
N SER A 69 2.06 7.95 -20.85
CA SER A 69 2.60 9.31 -20.82
C SER A 69 4.07 9.39 -21.27
N MET A 70 4.77 8.25 -21.43
CA MET A 70 6.13 8.20 -21.96
C MET A 70 6.13 8.03 -23.47
N PRO A 71 6.62 9.01 -24.27
CA PRO A 71 6.69 8.89 -25.72
C PRO A 71 7.51 7.66 -26.14
N GLY A 72 6.89 6.76 -26.93
CA GLY A 72 7.54 5.55 -27.44
C GLY A 72 7.42 4.31 -26.57
N MET A 73 6.78 4.38 -25.37
CA MET A 73 6.56 3.22 -24.50
C MET A 73 5.10 2.74 -24.48
N SER A 74 4.18 3.46 -25.09
CA SER A 74 2.79 3.03 -25.27
C SER A 74 2.76 1.76 -26.12
N GLY A 75 2.24 0.68 -25.55
CA GLY A 75 2.17 -0.64 -26.21
C GLY A 75 3.28 -1.63 -25.84
N MET A 76 4.25 -1.26 -24.99
CA MET A 76 5.28 -2.20 -24.51
C MET A 76 4.79 -3.17 -23.44
N ILE A 77 3.68 -2.86 -22.75
CA ILE A 77 3.05 -3.80 -21.82
C ILE A 77 1.98 -4.57 -22.56
N LYS A 78 2.21 -5.86 -22.69
CA LYS A 78 1.20 -6.82 -23.17
C LYS A 78 0.13 -7.01 -22.11
N GLU A 79 -1.12 -7.26 -22.51
CA GLU A 79 -2.22 -7.59 -21.59
C GLU A 79 -1.84 -8.71 -20.62
N ASP A 80 -1.10 -9.70 -21.08
CA ASP A 80 -0.57 -10.79 -20.24
C ASP A 80 0.25 -10.32 -19.02
N GLN A 81 0.90 -9.15 -19.10
CA GLN A 81 1.69 -8.60 -18.00
C GLN A 81 0.81 -7.88 -16.95
N LEU A 82 -0.32 -7.36 -17.37
CA LEU A 82 -1.32 -6.78 -16.46
C LEU A 82 -2.01 -7.88 -15.66
N ASP A 83 -2.41 -8.96 -16.31
CA ASP A 83 -3.03 -10.12 -15.67
C ASP A 83 -2.07 -10.77 -14.66
N GLN A 84 -0.79 -10.90 -15.00
CA GLN A 84 0.25 -11.39 -14.08
C GLN A 84 0.43 -10.46 -12.87
N THR A 85 0.26 -9.15 -13.04
CA THR A 85 0.37 -8.19 -11.95
C THR A 85 -0.82 -8.31 -10.99
N GLU A 86 -2.04 -8.47 -11.50
CA GLU A 86 -3.23 -8.67 -10.68
C GLU A 86 -3.16 -9.99 -9.91
N GLU A 87 -2.75 -11.07 -10.55
CA GLU A 87 -2.55 -12.36 -9.90
C GLU A 87 -1.50 -12.26 -8.78
N ARG A 88 -0.38 -11.59 -9.02
CA ARG A 88 0.66 -11.34 -8.03
C ARG A 88 0.15 -10.52 -6.85
N MET A 89 -0.69 -9.51 -7.10
CA MET A 89 -1.31 -8.69 -6.05
C MET A 89 -2.25 -9.52 -5.18
N GLN A 90 -3.04 -10.40 -5.77
CA GLN A 90 -3.91 -11.31 -5.01
C GLN A 90 -3.08 -12.27 -4.15
N LYS A 91 -2.03 -12.87 -4.69
CA LYS A 91 -1.10 -13.72 -3.93
C LYS A 91 -0.54 -12.99 -2.71
N TRP A 92 0.00 -11.80 -2.92
CA TRP A 92 0.60 -11.00 -1.86
C TRP A 92 -0.39 -10.63 -0.78
N ARG A 93 -1.63 -10.33 -1.15
CA ARG A 93 -2.71 -10.07 -0.20
C ARG A 93 -2.93 -11.23 0.76
N TYR A 94 -3.10 -12.46 0.25
CA TYR A 94 -3.32 -13.64 1.06
C TYR A 94 -2.09 -13.99 1.92
N ILE A 95 -0.89 -13.82 1.40
CA ILE A 95 0.34 -14.03 2.15
C ILE A 95 0.41 -13.05 3.34
N ILE A 96 0.15 -11.75 3.11
CA ILE A 96 0.16 -10.72 4.16
C ILE A 96 -0.93 -10.97 5.20
N GLN A 97 -2.11 -11.42 4.79
CA GLN A 97 -3.19 -11.79 5.72
C GLN A 97 -2.81 -12.97 6.62
N SER A 98 -1.92 -13.85 6.16
CA SER A 98 -1.41 -14.99 6.94
C SER A 98 -0.24 -14.64 7.86
N MET A 99 0.28 -13.40 7.80
CA MET A 99 1.32 -12.88 8.68
C MET A 99 0.72 -12.35 9.99
N THR A 100 1.45 -12.50 11.08
CA THR A 100 1.11 -11.83 12.34
C THR A 100 1.43 -10.34 12.26
N LYS A 101 0.87 -9.54 13.17
CA LYS A 101 1.15 -8.10 13.24
C LYS A 101 2.66 -7.83 13.39
N LEU A 102 3.35 -8.57 14.26
CA LEU A 102 4.79 -8.42 14.47
C LEU A 102 5.60 -8.71 13.19
N GLU A 103 5.21 -9.71 12.42
CA GLU A 103 5.88 -10.08 11.17
C GLU A 103 5.63 -9.06 10.06
N LYS A 104 4.48 -8.40 10.08
CA LYS A 104 4.18 -7.29 9.16
C LYS A 104 4.98 -6.04 9.51
N ASP A 105 5.12 -5.74 10.79
CA ASP A 105 5.85 -4.57 11.29
C ASP A 105 7.37 -4.76 11.13
N ASP A 106 7.86 -5.98 11.31
CA ASP A 106 9.28 -6.35 11.18
C ASP A 106 9.45 -7.65 10.37
N PRO A 107 9.51 -7.60 9.04
CA PRO A 107 9.72 -8.77 8.20
C PRO A 107 11.10 -9.44 8.35
N ASP A 108 12.04 -8.84 9.04
CA ASP A 108 13.34 -9.48 9.34
C ASP A 108 13.20 -10.62 10.35
N LEU A 109 12.08 -10.69 11.08
CA LEU A 109 11.72 -11.83 11.94
C LEU A 109 11.37 -13.11 11.16
N LEU A 110 11.19 -13.04 9.85
CA LEU A 110 10.78 -14.18 9.02
C LEU A 110 11.91 -15.16 8.81
N ASN A 111 11.96 -16.18 9.66
CA ASN A 111 12.82 -17.35 9.50
C ASN A 111 12.12 -18.46 8.67
N ALA A 112 12.83 -19.54 8.37
CA ALA A 112 12.31 -20.66 7.57
C ALA A 112 11.00 -21.26 8.13
N SER A 113 10.89 -21.40 9.45
CA SER A 113 9.70 -21.94 10.11
C SER A 113 8.48 -21.03 9.92
N ARG A 114 8.65 -19.72 10.08
CA ARG A 114 7.60 -18.71 9.88
C ARG A 114 7.18 -18.64 8.42
N ILE A 115 8.13 -18.65 7.49
CA ILE A 115 7.86 -18.68 6.04
C ILE A 115 7.02 -19.90 5.68
N LYS A 116 7.38 -21.09 6.18
CA LYS A 116 6.62 -22.33 5.96
C LYS A 116 5.19 -22.26 6.52
N ARG A 117 5.02 -21.68 7.70
CA ARG A 117 3.70 -21.47 8.31
C ARG A 117 2.84 -20.52 7.49
N ILE A 118 3.41 -19.39 7.04
CA ILE A 118 2.73 -18.38 6.21
C ILE A 118 2.34 -18.99 4.86
N ALA A 119 3.24 -19.71 4.21
CA ALA A 119 2.98 -20.40 2.96
C ALA A 119 1.80 -21.37 3.09
N ARG A 120 1.79 -22.20 4.15
CA ARG A 120 0.67 -23.12 4.42
C ARG A 120 -0.64 -22.37 4.69
N GLY A 121 -0.61 -21.31 5.48
CA GLY A 121 -1.79 -20.52 5.86
C GLY A 121 -2.39 -19.74 4.69
N SER A 122 -1.57 -19.27 3.77
CA SER A 122 -2.00 -18.51 2.58
C SER A 122 -2.39 -19.41 1.40
N GLY A 123 -1.98 -20.68 1.40
CA GLY A 123 -2.16 -21.58 0.26
C GLY A 123 -1.15 -21.35 -0.88
N TRP A 124 -0.09 -20.56 -0.64
CA TRP A 124 0.96 -20.23 -1.61
C TRP A 124 2.29 -20.87 -1.24
N SER A 125 3.26 -20.88 -2.15
CA SER A 125 4.56 -21.51 -1.94
C SER A 125 5.46 -20.67 -1.02
N GLU A 126 6.47 -21.32 -0.41
CA GLU A 126 7.53 -20.60 0.33
C GLU A 126 8.31 -19.64 -0.57
N HIS A 127 8.40 -19.97 -1.86
CA HIS A 127 9.02 -19.10 -2.87
C HIS A 127 8.24 -17.79 -3.02
N ASP A 128 6.90 -17.86 -3.12
CA ASP A 128 6.05 -16.67 -3.25
C ASP A 128 6.16 -15.77 -2.00
N VAL A 129 6.25 -16.36 -0.80
CA VAL A 129 6.48 -15.61 0.44
C VAL A 129 7.84 -14.89 0.42
N LYS A 130 8.90 -15.58 -0.03
CA LYS A 130 10.25 -14.99 -0.14
C LYS A 130 10.30 -13.89 -1.20
N GLU A 131 9.58 -14.05 -2.31
CA GLU A 131 9.47 -13.03 -3.36
C GLU A 131 8.84 -11.74 -2.81
N LEU A 132 7.74 -11.85 -2.08
CA LEU A 132 7.09 -10.71 -1.42
C LEU A 132 8.05 -9.99 -0.46
N VAL A 133 8.74 -10.74 0.40
CA VAL A 133 9.69 -10.17 1.36
C VAL A 133 10.85 -9.46 0.66
N LYS A 134 11.35 -10.04 -0.42
CA LYS A 134 12.40 -9.43 -1.25
C LYS A 134 11.93 -8.13 -1.89
N ALA A 135 10.72 -8.11 -2.45
CA ALA A 135 10.14 -6.92 -3.05
C ALA A 135 9.97 -5.79 -2.01
N TYR A 136 9.50 -6.12 -0.81
CA TYR A 136 9.41 -5.18 0.31
C TYR A 136 10.77 -4.59 0.68
N LYS A 137 11.80 -5.44 0.87
CA LYS A 137 13.15 -4.99 1.22
C LYS A 137 13.73 -4.08 0.14
N ASN A 138 13.60 -4.44 -1.12
CA ASN A 138 14.04 -3.61 -2.24
C ASN A 138 13.36 -2.23 -2.24
N SER A 139 12.05 -2.18 -2.02
CA SER A 139 11.29 -0.93 -1.93
C SER A 139 11.78 -0.06 -0.77
N LYS A 140 12.02 -0.66 0.40
CA LYS A 140 12.53 0.04 1.57
C LYS A 140 13.94 0.61 1.34
N ASP A 141 14.81 -0.14 0.67
CA ASP A 141 16.17 0.30 0.34
C ASP A 141 16.17 1.42 -0.71
N MET A 142 15.30 1.34 -1.72
CA MET A 142 15.12 2.42 -2.70
C MET A 142 14.65 3.73 -2.04
N MET A 143 13.73 3.64 -1.07
CA MET A 143 13.27 4.81 -0.31
C MET A 143 14.39 5.43 0.53
N LYS A 144 15.21 4.61 1.19
CA LYS A 144 16.37 5.10 1.96
C LYS A 144 17.38 5.80 1.05
N ALA A 145 17.68 5.22 -0.11
CA ALA A 145 18.60 5.80 -1.10
C ALA A 145 18.08 7.13 -1.67
N SER A 146 16.77 7.23 -1.93
CA SER A 146 16.12 8.46 -2.39
C SER A 146 16.23 9.58 -1.36
N LYS A 147 15.96 9.27 -0.08
CA LYS A 147 16.13 10.25 1.02
C LYS A 147 17.56 10.72 1.16
N GLY A 148 18.53 9.82 1.07
CA GLY A 148 19.96 10.17 1.12
C GLY A 148 20.35 11.16 0.02
N ARG A 149 19.90 10.94 -1.21
CA ARG A 149 20.15 11.84 -2.34
C ARG A 149 19.48 13.20 -2.18
N GLN A 150 18.24 13.25 -1.69
CA GLN A 150 17.54 14.50 -1.41
C GLN A 150 18.24 15.31 -0.33
N MET A 151 18.70 14.66 0.75
CA MET A 151 19.44 15.31 1.83
C MET A 151 20.77 15.85 1.36
N GLN A 152 21.54 15.07 0.58
CA GLN A 152 22.80 15.55 -0.02
C GLN A 152 22.60 16.72 -1.00
N GLY A 153 21.53 16.68 -1.81
CA GLY A 153 21.17 17.78 -2.70
C GLY A 153 20.81 19.07 -1.94
N MET A 154 20.13 18.92 -0.79
CA MET A 154 19.77 20.04 0.08
C MET A 154 21.00 20.64 0.77
N LEU A 155 21.90 19.80 1.29
CA LEU A 155 23.17 20.24 1.90
C LEU A 155 24.06 20.96 0.90
N ARG A 156 24.18 20.47 -0.34
CA ARG A 156 24.91 21.17 -1.43
C ARG A 156 24.32 22.54 -1.75
N ARG A 157 22.97 22.67 -1.77
CA ARG A 157 22.31 23.97 -2.01
C ARG A 157 22.52 24.96 -0.86
N MET A 158 22.70 24.44 0.36
CA MET A 158 22.97 25.25 1.57
C MET A 158 24.46 25.53 1.79
N GLY A 159 25.36 25.07 0.89
CA GLY A 159 26.79 25.29 1.00
C GLY A 159 27.50 24.51 2.11
N LEU A 160 26.88 23.43 2.60
CA LEU A 160 27.36 22.59 3.69
C LEU A 160 27.90 21.22 3.21
N GLY A 161 28.27 21.14 1.93
CA GLY A 161 28.82 19.91 1.32
C GLY A 161 30.16 20.12 0.66
#